data_4d557dd9821795b9c5521e6344b77b3a
#
_entry.id   4d557dd9821795b9c5521e6344b77b3a
#
_cell.length_a   1.000
_cell.length_b   1.000
_cell.length_c   1.000
_cell.angle_alpha   90.00
_cell.angle_beta   90.00
_cell.angle_gamma   90.00
#
_symmetry.space_group_name_H-M   'P 1'
#
loop_
_entity.id
_entity.type
_entity.pdbx_description
1 polymer ?
#
loop_
_entity_poly.entity_id
_entity_poly.type
_entity_poly.pdbx_seq_one_letter_code
_entity_poly.pdbx_strand_id
1 'polypeptide(L)'
;PERVKKLVVLAAPARHGPWARAFNHLSRQAILQDPEYQKGNPAPKGMALARGIAMMSYRAPEGFEARWGAEPELGETYLDYQGEKFLRRFHAESYLVLSRAMDTHDVGRGRGGVEEALKRLRAIPSLFVGIDTDLLYPAWEVRQAAKAAGARYREIKSPHGHDAFLIETDQVEEILDAFLP
;
A
#
# COMPACT_ATOMS: atom_id res chain seq x y z
N PRO A 1 7.16 23.50 -3.45
CA PRO A 1 7.17 23.34 -4.92
C PRO A 1 8.51 23.70 -5.52
N GLU A 2 9.18 24.74 -5.06
CA GLU A 2 10.44 25.28 -5.66
C GLU A 2 11.59 24.27 -5.67
N ARG A 3 11.54 23.25 -4.82
CA ARG A 3 12.56 22.19 -4.70
C ARG A 3 12.25 20.95 -5.54
N VAL A 4 11.04 20.85 -6.12
CA VAL A 4 10.57 19.67 -6.86
C VAL A 4 10.37 20.07 -8.32
N LYS A 5 11.14 19.48 -9.23
CA LYS A 5 11.04 19.73 -10.68
C LYS A 5 9.98 18.84 -11.35
N LYS A 6 9.90 17.58 -10.94
CA LYS A 6 8.91 16.60 -11.40
C LYS A 6 8.49 15.72 -10.21
N LEU A 7 7.28 15.24 -10.21
CA LEU A 7 6.73 14.35 -9.16
C LEU A 7 6.15 13.09 -9.80
N VAL A 8 6.54 11.94 -9.30
CA VAL A 8 5.89 10.65 -9.62
C VAL A 8 5.30 10.08 -8.34
N VAL A 9 4.04 9.66 -8.42
CA VAL A 9 3.31 9.00 -7.34
C VAL A 9 2.90 7.62 -7.83
N LEU A 10 3.48 6.58 -7.24
CA LEU A 10 3.21 5.17 -7.59
C LEU A 10 2.30 4.55 -6.53
N ALA A 11 1.14 4.03 -6.94
CA ALA A 11 0.22 3.25 -6.12
C ALA A 11 0.01 3.82 -4.70
N ALA A 12 -0.15 5.15 -4.59
CA ALA A 12 -0.27 5.83 -3.30
C ALA A 12 -1.50 6.75 -3.25
N PRO A 13 -2.24 6.77 -2.12
CA PRO A 13 -3.41 7.57 -1.95
C PRO A 13 -3.06 9.01 -1.51
N ALA A 14 -3.92 9.97 -1.82
CA ALA A 14 -3.79 11.33 -1.28
C ALA A 14 -4.14 11.40 0.23
N ARG A 15 -4.92 10.46 0.71
CA ARG A 15 -5.19 10.22 2.14
C ARG A 15 -5.37 8.74 2.40
N HIS A 16 -5.03 8.30 3.60
CA HIS A 16 -5.29 6.91 3.99
C HIS A 16 -6.79 6.73 4.26
N GLY A 17 -7.47 6.10 3.29
CA GLY A 17 -8.93 5.94 3.28
C GLY A 17 -9.44 4.91 4.29
N PRO A 18 -10.77 4.80 4.50
CA PRO A 18 -11.35 3.88 5.48
C PRO A 18 -11.06 2.42 5.18
N TRP A 19 -10.95 2.03 3.91
CA TRP A 19 -10.61 0.67 3.49
C TRP A 19 -9.21 0.26 3.95
N ALA A 20 -8.19 1.02 3.60
CA ALA A 20 -6.81 0.76 4.00
C ALA A 20 -6.62 0.83 5.53
N ARG A 21 -7.33 1.76 6.21
CA ARG A 21 -7.36 1.84 7.68
C ARG A 21 -7.99 0.62 8.32
N ALA A 22 -8.96 -0.04 7.67
CA ALA A 22 -9.55 -1.28 8.18
C ALA A 22 -8.52 -2.42 8.22
N PHE A 23 -7.69 -2.59 7.19
CA PHE A 23 -6.56 -3.54 7.22
C PHE A 23 -5.57 -3.24 8.34
N ASN A 24 -5.17 -1.97 8.49
CA ASN A 24 -4.31 -1.56 9.58
C ASN A 24 -4.94 -1.81 10.95
N HIS A 25 -6.24 -1.56 11.11
CA HIS A 25 -6.97 -1.83 12.34
C HIS A 25 -6.94 -3.32 12.70
N LEU A 26 -7.31 -4.20 11.76
CA LEU A 26 -7.29 -5.65 11.97
C LEU A 26 -5.89 -6.16 12.33
N SER A 27 -4.87 -5.69 11.62
CA SER A 27 -3.47 -6.03 11.89
C SER A 27 -3.04 -5.61 13.29
N ARG A 28 -3.40 -4.40 13.74
CA ARG A 28 -3.14 -3.95 15.11
C ARG A 28 -3.90 -4.77 16.15
N GLN A 29 -5.16 -5.13 15.87
CA GLN A 29 -5.93 -5.98 16.79
C GLN A 29 -5.29 -7.36 16.95
N ALA A 30 -4.78 -7.96 15.87
CA ALA A 30 -4.04 -9.21 15.94
C ALA A 30 -2.85 -9.13 16.91
N ILE A 31 -2.09 -8.05 16.86
CA ILE A 31 -0.96 -7.82 17.77
C ILE A 31 -1.43 -7.57 19.21
N LEU A 32 -2.39 -6.67 19.40
CA LEU A 32 -2.84 -6.27 20.74
C LEU A 32 -3.56 -7.39 21.50
N GLN A 33 -4.16 -8.35 20.78
CA GLN A 33 -4.83 -9.51 21.38
C GLN A 33 -3.89 -10.73 21.56
N ASP A 34 -2.62 -10.64 21.13
CA ASP A 34 -1.66 -11.69 21.37
C ASP A 34 -1.42 -11.83 22.89
N PRO A 35 -1.63 -13.03 23.48
CA PRO A 35 -1.44 -13.22 24.92
C PRO A 35 -0.03 -12.89 25.43
N GLU A 36 1.00 -13.06 24.58
CA GLU A 36 2.36 -12.70 24.96
C GLU A 36 2.55 -11.18 25.00
N TYR A 37 1.95 -10.45 24.05
CA TYR A 37 1.98 -8.99 24.05
C TYR A 37 1.33 -8.40 25.31
N GLN A 38 0.23 -8.99 25.75
CA GLN A 38 -0.48 -8.58 26.97
C GLN A 38 0.36 -8.79 28.25
N LYS A 39 1.32 -9.69 28.22
CA LYS A 39 2.30 -9.93 29.31
C LYS A 39 3.54 -9.03 29.20
N GLY A 40 3.62 -8.16 28.21
CA GLY A 40 4.77 -7.29 27.95
C GLY A 40 5.89 -7.97 27.15
N ASN A 41 5.62 -9.11 26.51
CA ASN A 41 6.55 -9.85 25.66
C ASN A 41 6.33 -9.47 24.18
N PRO A 42 7.26 -9.82 23.28
CA PRO A 42 7.00 -9.79 21.83
C PRO A 42 5.71 -10.54 21.48
N ALA A 43 4.99 -10.10 20.46
CA ALA A 43 3.73 -10.67 20.01
C ALA A 43 3.93 -11.60 18.77
N PRO A 44 4.56 -12.78 18.89
CA PRO A 44 4.97 -13.53 17.70
C PRO A 44 3.78 -13.99 16.86
N LYS A 45 2.71 -14.47 17.47
CA LYS A 45 1.50 -14.93 16.76
C LYS A 45 0.72 -13.75 16.18
N GLY A 46 0.54 -12.69 16.97
CA GLY A 46 -0.13 -11.49 16.54
C GLY A 46 0.59 -10.77 15.40
N MET A 47 1.92 -10.71 15.45
CA MET A 47 2.75 -10.13 14.41
C MET A 47 2.73 -10.97 13.12
N ALA A 48 2.80 -12.30 13.21
CA ALA A 48 2.70 -13.17 12.05
C ALA A 48 1.32 -13.02 11.37
N LEU A 49 0.24 -13.03 12.16
CA LEU A 49 -1.12 -12.81 11.65
C LEU A 49 -1.29 -11.42 11.04
N ALA A 50 -0.78 -10.37 11.69
CA ALA A 50 -0.80 -9.01 11.14
C ALA A 50 -0.08 -8.93 9.78
N ARG A 51 1.04 -9.66 9.62
CA ARG A 51 1.72 -9.76 8.33
C ARG A 51 0.88 -10.50 7.29
N GLY A 52 0.21 -11.59 7.65
CA GLY A 52 -0.70 -12.31 6.77
C GLY A 52 -1.84 -11.39 6.26
N ILE A 53 -2.49 -10.65 7.16
CA ILE A 53 -3.54 -9.67 6.81
C ILE A 53 -2.99 -8.61 5.83
N ALA A 54 -1.80 -8.07 6.09
CA ALA A 54 -1.16 -7.11 5.20
C ALA A 54 -0.84 -7.73 3.82
N MET A 55 -0.34 -8.98 3.79
CA MET A 55 -0.06 -9.67 2.52
C MET A 55 -1.31 -9.84 1.67
N MET A 56 -2.47 -10.10 2.27
CA MET A 56 -3.73 -10.19 1.53
C MET A 56 -4.14 -8.84 0.92
N SER A 57 -3.83 -7.72 1.56
CA SER A 57 -4.10 -6.39 0.99
C SER A 57 -3.14 -6.00 -0.14
N TYR A 58 -1.96 -6.64 -0.23
CA TYR A 58 -0.95 -6.36 -1.26
C TYR A 58 -1.11 -7.22 -2.51
N ARG A 59 -1.95 -8.26 -2.46
CA ARG A 59 -2.15 -9.22 -3.54
C ARG A 59 -3.54 -9.09 -4.15
N ALA A 60 -3.69 -9.54 -5.38
CA ALA A 60 -4.99 -9.68 -6.03
C ALA A 60 -5.42 -11.15 -6.11
N PRO A 61 -6.73 -11.45 -6.10
CA PRO A 61 -7.24 -12.82 -6.21
C PRO A 61 -6.72 -13.55 -7.45
N GLU A 62 -6.62 -12.86 -8.58
CA GLU A 62 -6.13 -13.41 -9.85
C GLU A 62 -4.71 -13.94 -9.74
N GLY A 63 -3.84 -13.21 -9.03
CA GLY A 63 -2.45 -13.62 -8.80
C GLY A 63 -2.33 -14.81 -7.84
N PHE A 64 -3.22 -14.89 -6.84
CA PHE A 64 -3.33 -16.04 -5.95
C PHE A 64 -3.81 -17.27 -6.70
N GLU A 65 -4.88 -17.15 -7.48
CA GLU A 65 -5.44 -18.24 -8.28
C GLU A 65 -4.43 -18.76 -9.30
N ALA A 66 -3.76 -17.88 -10.03
CA ALA A 66 -2.75 -18.27 -11.02
C ALA A 66 -1.58 -19.03 -10.39
N ARG A 67 -1.23 -18.74 -9.14
CA ARG A 67 -0.08 -19.34 -8.48
C ARG A 67 -0.41 -20.62 -7.70
N TRP A 68 -1.56 -20.66 -7.03
CA TRP A 68 -1.90 -21.72 -6.06
C TRP A 68 -3.26 -22.36 -6.30
N GLY A 69 -3.98 -22.02 -7.37
CA GLY A 69 -5.32 -22.56 -7.63
C GLY A 69 -5.37 -24.09 -7.73
N ALA A 70 -4.29 -24.73 -8.17
CA ALA A 70 -4.18 -26.18 -8.19
C ALA A 70 -3.87 -26.83 -6.82
N GLU A 71 -3.26 -26.08 -5.92
CA GLU A 71 -2.82 -26.52 -4.58
C GLU A 71 -3.05 -25.39 -3.56
N PRO A 72 -4.32 -25.13 -3.16
CA PRO A 72 -4.68 -23.98 -2.32
C PRO A 72 -3.94 -23.89 -0.99
N GLU A 73 -3.58 -25.04 -0.39
CA GLU A 73 -2.85 -25.13 0.88
C GLU A 73 -1.46 -24.49 0.80
N LEU A 74 -0.86 -24.41 -0.40
CA LEU A 74 0.40 -23.70 -0.59
C LEU A 74 0.26 -22.19 -0.40
N GLY A 75 -0.93 -21.63 -0.68
CA GLY A 75 -1.24 -20.23 -0.38
C GLY A 75 -1.24 -19.95 1.11
N GLU A 76 -1.80 -20.84 1.92
CA GLU A 76 -1.79 -20.77 3.39
C GLU A 76 -0.36 -20.87 3.92
N THR A 77 0.41 -21.87 3.47
CA THR A 77 1.82 -22.04 3.82
C THR A 77 2.67 -20.81 3.45
N TYR A 78 2.37 -20.17 2.33
CA TYR A 78 3.03 -18.92 1.93
C TYR A 78 2.77 -17.79 2.93
N LEU A 79 1.55 -17.64 3.42
CA LEU A 79 1.21 -16.59 4.41
C LEU A 79 1.93 -16.86 5.74
N ASP A 80 1.96 -18.10 6.20
CA ASP A 80 2.67 -18.50 7.41
C ASP A 80 4.18 -18.20 7.31
N TYR A 81 4.79 -18.60 6.21
CA TYR A 81 6.20 -18.28 5.91
C TYR A 81 6.48 -16.77 5.94
N GLN A 82 5.61 -15.96 5.33
CA GLN A 82 5.76 -14.51 5.34
C GLN A 82 5.62 -13.92 6.76
N GLY A 83 4.74 -14.50 7.57
CA GLY A 83 4.59 -14.16 8.99
C GLY A 83 5.88 -14.42 9.76
N GLU A 84 6.41 -15.65 9.70
CA GLU A 84 7.65 -16.03 10.38
C GLU A 84 8.86 -15.19 9.94
N LYS A 85 9.00 -14.97 8.62
CA LYS A 85 10.06 -14.12 8.07
C LYS A 85 9.99 -12.69 8.60
N PHE A 86 8.78 -12.17 8.81
CA PHE A 86 8.56 -10.84 9.31
C PHE A 86 9.03 -10.64 10.74
N LEU A 87 8.85 -11.64 11.61
CA LEU A 87 9.28 -11.62 13.01
C LEU A 87 10.79 -11.39 13.20
N ARG A 88 11.59 -11.76 12.22
CA ARG A 88 13.07 -11.62 12.29
C ARG A 88 13.54 -10.18 12.10
N ARG A 89 12.69 -9.28 11.60
CA ARG A 89 13.10 -7.94 11.17
C ARG A 89 12.21 -6.80 11.67
N PHE A 90 11.11 -7.12 12.37
CA PHE A 90 10.17 -6.10 12.78
C PHE A 90 9.66 -6.33 14.21
N HIS A 91 9.44 -5.25 14.95
CA HIS A 91 8.95 -5.28 16.34
C HIS A 91 7.49 -4.80 16.40
N ALA A 92 6.74 -5.34 17.37
CA ALA A 92 5.33 -5.06 17.55
C ALA A 92 5.06 -3.56 17.78
N GLU A 93 5.84 -2.91 18.63
CA GLU A 93 5.71 -1.47 18.94
C GLU A 93 5.91 -0.61 17.68
N SER A 94 6.95 -0.93 16.88
CA SER A 94 7.22 -0.23 15.63
C SER A 94 6.06 -0.40 14.65
N TYR A 95 5.49 -1.61 14.54
CA TYR A 95 4.33 -1.86 13.68
C TYR A 95 3.12 -1.03 14.13
N LEU A 96 2.81 -1.04 15.43
CA LEU A 96 1.69 -0.29 15.99
C LEU A 96 1.83 1.22 15.75
N VAL A 97 3.03 1.77 15.98
CA VAL A 97 3.30 3.20 15.77
C VAL A 97 3.22 3.57 14.30
N LEU A 98 3.91 2.83 13.42
CA LEU A 98 3.96 3.14 11.99
C LEU A 98 2.60 2.99 11.31
N SER A 99 1.84 1.93 11.65
CA SER A 99 0.49 1.75 11.10
C SER A 99 -0.48 2.85 11.55
N ARG A 100 -0.35 3.36 12.79
CA ARG A 100 -1.11 4.53 13.25
C ARG A 100 -0.68 5.81 12.53
N ALA A 101 0.62 6.00 12.30
CA ALA A 101 1.12 7.12 11.52
C ALA A 101 0.56 7.10 10.09
N MET A 102 0.52 5.93 9.43
CA MET A 102 -0.12 5.76 8.12
C MET A 102 -1.61 6.13 8.16
N ASP A 103 -2.35 5.72 9.19
CA ASP A 103 -3.77 6.06 9.34
C ASP A 103 -4.01 7.58 9.43
N THR A 104 -3.00 8.35 9.83
CA THR A 104 -3.10 9.81 9.92
C THR A 104 -2.69 10.51 8.62
N HIS A 105 -2.25 9.77 7.59
CA HIS A 105 -1.86 10.37 6.33
C HIS A 105 -3.04 11.07 5.63
N ASP A 106 -2.90 12.36 5.40
CA ASP A 106 -3.86 13.20 4.68
C ASP A 106 -3.13 14.45 4.16
N VAL A 107 -2.95 14.53 2.84
CA VAL A 107 -2.32 15.71 2.20
C VAL A 107 -3.15 16.97 2.37
N GLY A 108 -4.45 16.84 2.62
CA GLY A 108 -5.39 17.94 2.80
C GLY A 108 -5.37 18.58 4.18
N ARG A 109 -4.77 17.91 5.18
CA ARG A 109 -4.76 18.39 6.58
C ARG A 109 -4.09 19.76 6.69
N GLY A 110 -4.82 20.74 7.19
CA GLY A 110 -4.34 22.13 7.30
C GLY A 110 -4.15 22.85 5.95
N ARG A 111 -4.70 22.30 4.85
CA ARG A 111 -4.53 22.86 3.48
C ARG A 111 -5.86 23.07 2.75
N GLY A 112 -6.98 23.08 3.44
CA GLY A 112 -8.30 23.28 2.85
C GLY A 112 -8.94 22.00 2.27
N GLY A 113 -8.43 20.83 2.68
CA GLY A 113 -8.88 19.53 2.19
C GLY A 113 -7.99 18.97 1.07
N VAL A 114 -8.24 17.70 0.73
CA VAL A 114 -7.42 16.94 -0.25
C VAL A 114 -7.41 17.63 -1.62
N GLU A 115 -8.55 18.07 -2.11
CA GLU A 115 -8.64 18.69 -3.43
C GLU A 115 -7.81 19.98 -3.52
N GLU A 116 -7.93 20.88 -2.51
CA GLU A 116 -7.16 22.12 -2.47
C GLU A 116 -5.66 21.87 -2.33
N ALA A 117 -5.28 20.85 -1.55
CA ALA A 117 -3.88 20.46 -1.43
C ALA A 117 -3.31 19.96 -2.76
N LEU A 118 -4.06 19.12 -3.49
CA LEU A 118 -3.65 18.57 -4.79
C LEU A 118 -3.58 19.63 -5.88
N LYS A 119 -4.46 20.64 -5.87
CA LYS A 119 -4.39 21.78 -6.81
C LYS A 119 -3.04 22.50 -6.78
N ARG A 120 -2.32 22.48 -5.65
CA ARG A 120 -0.96 23.06 -5.53
C ARG A 120 0.08 22.36 -6.39
N LEU A 121 -0.19 21.13 -6.83
CA LEU A 121 0.69 20.37 -7.73
C LEU A 121 0.60 20.83 -9.19
N ARG A 122 -0.40 21.63 -9.58
CA ARG A 122 -0.60 22.08 -10.95
C ARG A 122 0.60 22.83 -11.55
N ALA A 123 1.43 23.43 -10.70
CA ALA A 123 2.65 24.11 -11.11
C ALA A 123 3.85 23.15 -11.31
N ILE A 124 3.69 21.85 -11.00
CA ILE A 124 4.76 20.87 -11.06
C ILE A 124 4.34 19.76 -12.02
N PRO A 125 5.09 19.47 -13.08
CA PRO A 125 4.84 18.28 -13.90
C PRO A 125 4.73 17.06 -13.00
N SER A 126 3.55 16.45 -12.95
CA SER A 126 3.26 15.34 -12.04
C SER A 126 2.66 14.17 -12.79
N LEU A 127 3.04 12.96 -12.38
CA LEU A 127 2.53 11.68 -12.88
C LEU A 127 2.02 10.85 -11.70
N PHE A 128 0.79 10.35 -11.82
CA PHE A 128 0.21 9.38 -10.90
C PHE A 128 0.06 8.05 -11.62
N VAL A 129 0.48 6.98 -10.98
CA VAL A 129 0.41 5.63 -11.52
C VAL A 129 -0.42 4.76 -10.58
N GLY A 130 -1.55 4.25 -11.08
CA GLY A 130 -2.37 3.25 -10.39
C GLY A 130 -2.05 1.83 -10.89
N ILE A 131 -2.59 0.83 -10.21
CA ILE A 131 -2.52 -0.58 -10.61
C ILE A 131 -3.95 -1.10 -10.69
N ASP A 132 -4.30 -1.74 -11.79
CA ASP A 132 -5.69 -2.13 -12.07
C ASP A 132 -6.29 -3.11 -11.06
N THR A 133 -5.48 -3.98 -10.49
CA THR A 133 -5.88 -4.98 -9.49
C THR A 133 -5.53 -4.60 -8.05
N ASP A 134 -5.08 -3.36 -7.79
CA ASP A 134 -4.72 -2.92 -6.44
C ASP A 134 -5.95 -2.85 -5.51
N LEU A 135 -5.98 -3.74 -4.52
CA LEU A 135 -7.03 -3.78 -3.51
C LEU A 135 -6.78 -2.81 -2.35
N LEU A 136 -5.52 -2.45 -2.10
CA LEU A 136 -5.17 -1.56 -0.99
C LEU A 136 -5.45 -0.10 -1.34
N TYR A 137 -4.97 0.35 -2.50
CA TYR A 137 -5.19 1.69 -3.04
C TYR A 137 -5.75 1.58 -4.46
N PRO A 138 -7.08 1.38 -4.60
CA PRO A 138 -7.71 1.13 -5.89
C PRO A 138 -7.38 2.18 -6.94
N ALA A 139 -7.17 1.74 -8.17
CA ALA A 139 -6.78 2.59 -9.30
C ALA A 139 -7.67 3.84 -9.47
N TRP A 140 -8.97 3.72 -9.11
CA TRP A 140 -9.89 4.86 -9.19
C TRP A 140 -9.54 5.99 -8.20
N GLU A 141 -9.03 5.67 -6.99
CA GLU A 141 -8.58 6.69 -6.02
C GLU A 141 -7.37 7.45 -6.55
N VAL A 142 -6.38 6.73 -7.10
CA VAL A 142 -5.17 7.32 -7.69
C VAL A 142 -5.53 8.18 -8.89
N ARG A 143 -6.47 7.73 -9.73
CA ARG A 143 -6.97 8.47 -10.88
C ARG A 143 -7.70 9.76 -10.47
N GLN A 144 -8.51 9.71 -9.40
CA GLN A 144 -9.18 10.91 -8.86
C GLN A 144 -8.14 11.90 -8.32
N ALA A 145 -7.11 11.45 -7.62
CA ALA A 145 -6.04 12.31 -7.13
C ALA A 145 -5.28 12.98 -8.29
N ALA A 146 -4.95 12.22 -9.34
CA ALA A 146 -4.33 12.75 -10.55
C ALA A 146 -5.19 13.86 -11.20
N LYS A 147 -6.50 13.62 -11.34
CA LYS A 147 -7.44 14.59 -11.88
C LYS A 147 -7.48 15.89 -11.07
N ALA A 148 -7.57 15.79 -9.74
CA ALA A 148 -7.57 16.94 -8.83
C ALA A 148 -6.26 17.73 -8.91
N ALA A 149 -5.14 17.03 -9.04
CA ALA A 149 -3.81 17.63 -9.21
C ALA A 149 -3.59 18.26 -10.60
N GLY A 150 -4.42 17.97 -11.60
CA GLY A 150 -4.16 18.31 -13.00
C GLY A 150 -2.94 17.55 -13.57
N ALA A 151 -2.66 16.38 -13.05
CA ALA A 151 -1.50 15.56 -13.37
C ALA A 151 -1.81 14.52 -14.46
N ARG A 152 -0.75 13.97 -15.07
CA ARG A 152 -0.87 12.79 -15.94
C ARG A 152 -1.24 11.57 -15.12
N TYR A 153 -1.97 10.64 -15.73
CA TYR A 153 -2.28 9.32 -15.13
C TYR A 153 -1.82 8.20 -16.06
N ARG A 154 -1.25 7.17 -15.48
CA ARG A 154 -0.93 5.89 -16.13
C ARG A 154 -1.41 4.75 -15.24
N GLU A 155 -1.54 3.55 -15.82
CA GLU A 155 -2.01 2.37 -15.11
C GLU A 155 -1.14 1.18 -15.46
N ILE A 156 -0.59 0.51 -14.45
CA ILE A 156 0.10 -0.79 -14.57
C ILE A 156 -0.98 -1.86 -14.66
N LYS A 157 -0.85 -2.76 -15.61
CA LYS A 157 -1.70 -3.93 -15.80
C LYS A 157 -1.02 -5.15 -15.22
N SER A 158 -1.61 -5.74 -14.18
CA SER A 158 -0.97 -6.86 -13.50
C SER A 158 -1.96 -7.66 -12.65
N PRO A 159 -1.81 -8.99 -12.56
CA PRO A 159 -2.58 -9.81 -11.62
C PRO A 159 -2.02 -9.76 -10.18
N HIS A 160 -0.97 -8.97 -9.93
CA HIS A 160 -0.22 -9.05 -8.67
C HIS A 160 -0.69 -8.10 -7.57
N GLY A 161 -1.70 -7.26 -7.82
CA GLY A 161 -2.23 -6.31 -6.84
C GLY A 161 -1.26 -5.17 -6.55
N HIS A 162 -1.28 -4.67 -5.32
CA HIS A 162 -0.49 -3.51 -4.89
C HIS A 162 1.03 -3.68 -5.14
N ASP A 163 1.57 -4.89 -4.95
CA ASP A 163 2.99 -5.16 -5.16
C ASP A 163 3.43 -5.13 -6.64
N ALA A 164 2.51 -4.94 -7.60
CA ALA A 164 2.82 -4.95 -9.02
C ALA A 164 3.89 -3.94 -9.42
N PHE A 165 3.98 -2.78 -8.78
CA PHE A 165 5.03 -1.79 -9.07
C PHE A 165 6.45 -2.26 -8.71
N LEU A 166 6.58 -3.34 -7.93
CA LEU A 166 7.84 -4.02 -7.61
C LEU A 166 8.13 -5.21 -8.52
N ILE A 167 7.11 -5.69 -9.25
CA ILE A 167 7.16 -6.93 -10.03
C ILE A 167 7.19 -6.60 -11.54
N GLU A 168 6.36 -5.68 -11.97
CA GLU A 168 6.21 -5.27 -13.38
C GLU A 168 7.24 -4.21 -13.76
N THR A 169 8.52 -4.54 -13.60
CA THR A 169 9.64 -3.60 -13.77
C THR A 169 9.67 -2.96 -15.15
N ASP A 170 9.36 -3.72 -16.20
CA ASP A 170 9.37 -3.23 -17.58
C ASP A 170 8.30 -2.16 -17.82
N GLN A 171 7.08 -2.35 -17.28
CA GLN A 171 6.02 -1.34 -17.35
C GLN A 171 6.39 -0.10 -16.54
N VAL A 172 7.02 -0.27 -15.37
CA VAL A 172 7.46 0.86 -14.53
C VAL A 172 8.55 1.64 -15.26
N GLU A 173 9.54 0.97 -15.86
CA GLU A 173 10.61 1.60 -16.63
C GLU A 173 10.06 2.40 -17.80
N GLU A 174 9.19 1.79 -18.63
CA GLU A 174 8.54 2.48 -19.77
C GLU A 174 7.80 3.75 -19.32
N ILE A 175 7.02 3.65 -18.23
CA ILE A 175 6.25 4.78 -17.69
C ILE A 175 7.17 5.90 -17.19
N LEU A 176 8.27 5.56 -16.53
CA LEU A 176 9.22 6.53 -15.99
C LEU A 176 10.03 7.20 -17.10
N ASP A 177 10.50 6.44 -18.09
CA ASP A 177 11.26 6.94 -19.23
C ASP A 177 10.43 7.89 -20.09
N ALA A 178 9.14 7.63 -20.23
CA ALA A 178 8.22 8.53 -20.94
C ALA A 178 7.93 9.85 -20.18
N PHE A 179 8.29 9.93 -18.90
CA PHE A 179 7.99 11.10 -18.06
C PHE A 179 9.20 11.86 -17.55
N LEU A 180 10.29 11.19 -17.23
CA LEU A 180 11.44 11.77 -16.52
C LEU A 180 12.48 12.49 -17.41
N PRO A 181 12.63 12.25 -18.70
CA PRO A 181 13.59 12.94 -19.53
C PRO A 181 13.42 14.47 -19.54
#